data_7a60d3d9e2ecfb670e7ee7cd60b7ec0e
#
_entry.id   7a60d3d9e2ecfb670e7ee7cd60b7ec0e
#
_cell.length_a   1.000
_cell.length_b   1.000
_cell.length_c   1.000
_cell.angle_alpha   90.00
_cell.angle_beta   90.00
_cell.angle_gamma   90.00
#
_symmetry.space_group_name_H-M   'P 1'
#
loop_
_entity.id
_entity.type
_entity.pdbx_description
1 polymer ?
#
loop_
_entity_poly.entity_id
_entity_poly.type
_entity_poly.pdbx_seq_one_letter_code
_entity_poly.pdbx_strand_id
1 'polypeptide(L)'
;MVAHGPEAERLALEAPVQITRIKPGGWIIILLLLVGIIFGVRACGHFAAGRPAAEAGSSSGTDTPEAAVGGAAVLTPQQAGSGDVLISTTGTKQKWLQTEIEKFNAQSQGGKVSLNITESRQAMQDILNGRLQPALWSPSSPVWTSRLTEVWPQAHGGASIGDTGDSQSYRVLFKSPLVFLTTKRRAASLKPILSGPGPWAAVTQLGAGQRKSPGGAAFHFAYADPLNASSGMLTMSLIVTEYTRTHGGADDPAVAVSGPKFAAYLSQLDRAYVHDAATSGSSALEKAFAAEPGRRDFITAYENAALAAVDRDSNLAIIYPIPTANADQGVLLLSAPWVSDGQRKTARAFLDFLSKPEARDDGVQQYFRPAQGDPRLLARRLGPAARAQFQVSPATIDLQPYDALNEAAAQWHTQMK
;
A
#
# COMPACT_ATOMS: atom_id res chain seq x y z
N MET A 1 -43.78 30.53 -45.38
CA MET A 1 -43.98 31.97 -45.22
C MET A 1 -43.92 32.30 -43.77
N VAL A 2 -43.00 33.20 -43.46
CA VAL A 2 -42.63 33.96 -42.29
C VAL A 2 -41.55 33.30 -41.41
N ALA A 3 -40.38 33.80 -41.61
CA ALA A 3 -39.22 33.72 -40.77
C ALA A 3 -39.35 34.61 -39.53
N HIS A 4 -38.82 34.18 -38.42
CA HIS A 4 -38.30 35.07 -37.37
C HIS A 4 -37.00 34.50 -36.87
N GLY A 5 -35.96 35.36 -36.95
CA GLY A 5 -34.59 35.09 -36.64
C GLY A 5 -34.22 35.22 -35.15
N PRO A 6 -32.94 35.02 -34.86
CA PRO A 6 -32.43 34.88 -33.49
C PRO A 6 -31.86 36.18 -32.96
N GLU A 7 -32.44 36.73 -31.92
CA GLU A 7 -31.84 37.80 -31.11
C GLU A 7 -32.39 37.72 -29.67
N ALA A 8 -31.67 37.05 -28.77
CA ALA A 8 -31.72 37.32 -27.34
C ALA A 8 -30.89 36.27 -26.54
N GLU A 9 -29.57 36.32 -26.71
CA GLU A 9 -28.68 35.63 -25.75
C GLU A 9 -27.32 36.32 -25.68
N ARG A 10 -27.33 37.50 -25.12
CA ARG A 10 -26.13 38.18 -24.61
C ARG A 10 -26.58 39.01 -23.42
N LEU A 11 -26.36 38.44 -22.21
CA LEU A 11 -26.19 39.18 -20.94
C LEU A 11 -26.33 38.18 -19.78
N ALA A 12 -25.26 37.43 -19.49
CA ALA A 12 -25.02 36.89 -18.16
C ALA A 12 -23.63 37.34 -17.75
N LEU A 13 -23.64 38.35 -16.92
CA LEU A 13 -22.52 39.10 -16.38
C LEU A 13 -21.54 38.18 -15.60
N GLU A 14 -20.29 38.50 -15.82
CA GLU A 14 -19.16 38.20 -14.94
C GLU A 14 -19.43 38.72 -13.51
N ALA A 15 -19.49 37.81 -12.55
CA ALA A 15 -19.41 38.17 -11.12
C ALA A 15 -17.94 38.34 -10.73
N PRO A 16 -17.53 39.45 -10.13
CA PRO A 16 -16.15 39.66 -9.73
C PRO A 16 -15.77 38.74 -8.58
N VAL A 17 -14.64 38.06 -8.73
CA VAL A 17 -13.97 37.29 -7.68
C VAL A 17 -13.63 38.23 -6.52
N GLN A 18 -14.28 38.08 -5.38
CA GLN A 18 -13.96 38.81 -4.14
C GLN A 18 -12.66 38.27 -3.56
N ILE A 19 -11.55 38.95 -3.78
CA ILE A 19 -10.28 38.70 -3.08
C ILE A 19 -10.45 39.21 -1.64
N THR A 20 -10.60 38.31 -0.67
CA THR A 20 -10.65 38.65 0.75
C THR A 20 -9.27 39.10 1.19
N ARG A 21 -9.09 40.44 1.35
CA ARG A 21 -7.85 41.00 1.89
C ARG A 21 -7.74 40.66 3.38
N ILE A 22 -6.67 39.94 3.73
CA ILE A 22 -6.32 39.64 5.13
C ILE A 22 -6.03 40.99 5.84
N LYS A 23 -6.73 41.24 6.96
CA LYS A 23 -6.52 42.46 7.76
C LYS A 23 -5.09 42.48 8.32
N PRO A 24 -4.47 43.70 8.50
CA PRO A 24 -3.07 43.81 8.92
C PRO A 24 -2.68 43.05 10.19
N GLY A 25 -3.62 42.80 11.11
CA GLY A 25 -3.39 42.01 12.31
C GLY A 25 -3.15 40.50 12.08
N GLY A 26 -3.61 39.94 10.94
CA GLY A 26 -3.39 38.51 10.61
C GLY A 26 -1.93 38.18 10.29
N TRP A 27 -1.18 39.11 9.73
CA TRP A 27 0.24 38.94 9.40
C TRP A 27 1.13 38.91 10.65
N ILE A 28 0.75 39.62 11.73
CA ILE A 28 1.50 39.63 13.00
C ILE A 28 1.42 38.27 13.68
N ILE A 29 0.28 37.62 13.65
CA ILE A 29 0.10 36.26 14.23
C ILE A 29 0.92 35.23 13.47
N ILE A 30 0.96 35.26 12.14
CA ILE A 30 1.77 34.37 11.31
C ILE A 30 3.27 34.58 11.57
N LEU A 31 3.70 35.82 11.73
CA LEU A 31 5.11 36.15 12.01
C LEU A 31 5.53 35.71 13.42
N LEU A 32 4.66 35.81 14.42
CA LEU A 32 4.92 35.34 15.79
C LEU A 32 4.97 33.81 15.87
N LEU A 33 4.16 33.08 15.10
CA LEU A 33 4.24 31.63 15.01
C LEU A 33 5.52 31.17 14.35
N LEU A 34 6.00 31.85 13.30
CA LEU A 34 7.29 31.53 12.64
C LEU A 34 8.49 31.82 13.54
N VAL A 35 8.46 32.90 14.33
CA VAL A 35 9.53 33.23 15.29
C VAL A 35 9.54 32.22 16.44
N GLY A 36 8.38 31.75 16.92
CA GLY A 36 8.28 30.72 17.95
C GLY A 36 8.90 29.40 17.55
N ILE A 37 8.77 29.00 16.28
CA ILE A 37 9.36 27.77 15.73
C ILE A 37 10.90 27.90 15.64
N ILE A 38 11.42 29.08 15.28
CA ILE A 38 12.88 29.31 15.16
C ILE A 38 13.57 29.33 16.53
N PHE A 39 12.93 29.83 17.58
CA PHE A 39 13.50 29.87 18.94
C PHE A 39 13.32 28.55 19.70
N GLY A 40 12.26 27.77 19.44
CA GLY A 40 12.02 26.46 20.05
C GLY A 40 13.08 25.41 19.71
N VAL A 41 13.71 25.51 18.54
CA VAL A 41 14.73 24.55 18.08
C VAL A 41 16.13 24.82 18.68
N ARG A 42 16.38 26.00 19.26
CA ARG A 42 17.69 26.36 19.82
C ARG A 42 17.87 26.10 21.32
N ALA A 43 16.81 25.72 22.04
CA ALA A 43 16.85 25.56 23.50
C ALA A 43 17.20 24.13 24.01
N CYS A 44 17.38 23.14 23.15
CA CYS A 44 17.68 21.74 23.54
C CYS A 44 19.11 21.28 23.35
N GLY A 45 20.08 22.19 23.29
CA GLY A 45 21.47 21.83 23.02
C GLY A 45 22.49 22.33 24.04
N HIS A 46 22.35 22.02 25.34
CA HIS A 46 23.48 22.12 26.27
C HIS A 46 23.11 21.49 27.63
N PHE A 47 23.44 20.24 27.81
CA PHE A 47 23.85 19.67 29.11
C PHE A 47 24.55 18.32 28.85
N ALA A 48 25.89 18.35 28.89
CA ALA A 48 26.68 17.16 29.03
C ALA A 48 28.01 17.56 29.72
N ALA A 49 28.24 17.09 30.92
CA ALA A 49 29.56 16.70 31.43
C ALA A 49 29.43 16.24 32.89
N GLY A 50 29.99 15.08 33.20
CA GLY A 50 30.22 14.62 34.56
C GLY A 50 30.26 13.10 34.67
N ARG A 51 31.43 12.48 34.45
CA ARG A 51 31.79 11.16 35.01
C ARG A 51 32.28 11.32 36.43
N PRO A 52 32.18 10.29 37.34
CA PRO A 52 33.16 9.24 37.37
C PRO A 52 32.67 7.82 37.69
N ALA A 53 33.64 6.89 37.71
CA ALA A 53 33.60 5.45 37.61
C ALA A 53 33.31 4.64 38.90
N ALA A 54 33.04 3.33 38.64
CA ALA A 54 33.30 2.11 39.45
C ALA A 54 32.24 1.76 40.52
N GLU A 55 31.61 0.59 40.44
CA GLU A 55 32.06 -0.70 40.95
C GLU A 55 31.10 -1.84 40.65
N ALA A 56 31.59 -3.08 40.66
CA ALA A 56 30.97 -4.31 40.26
C ALA A 56 29.96 -4.87 41.29
N GLY A 57 28.97 -5.61 40.75
CA GLY A 57 28.10 -6.44 41.61
C GLY A 57 27.18 -7.33 40.76
N SER A 58 27.47 -8.62 40.74
CA SER A 58 26.76 -9.69 40.05
C SER A 58 25.40 -9.98 40.70
N SER A 59 24.31 -10.25 39.89
CA SER A 59 23.40 -11.39 40.14
C SER A 59 22.38 -11.55 39.01
N SER A 60 22.41 -12.73 38.50
CA SER A 60 21.38 -13.64 37.90
C SER A 60 19.98 -13.12 37.54
N GLY A 61 19.62 -13.31 36.28
CA GLY A 61 18.46 -14.13 35.88
C GLY A 61 17.18 -13.43 35.56
N THR A 62 16.81 -13.33 34.31
CA THR A 62 15.67 -13.98 33.66
C THR A 62 15.52 -13.43 32.23
N ASP A 63 15.65 -14.32 31.27
CA ASP A 63 15.47 -14.05 29.86
C ASP A 63 14.00 -13.77 29.55
N THR A 64 13.74 -12.62 28.93
CA THR A 64 12.55 -12.39 28.10
C THR A 64 13.04 -11.91 26.73
N PRO A 65 12.66 -12.56 25.63
CA PRO A 65 13.14 -12.10 24.31
C PRO A 65 12.36 -10.86 23.87
N GLU A 66 13.01 -9.73 23.96
CA GLU A 66 12.57 -8.48 23.35
C GLU A 66 12.70 -8.60 21.82
N ALA A 67 11.54 -8.52 21.14
CA ALA A 67 11.48 -8.55 19.70
C ALA A 67 12.24 -7.33 19.13
N ALA A 68 13.38 -7.59 18.51
CA ALA A 68 14.16 -6.59 17.80
C ALA A 68 13.33 -6.00 16.66
N VAL A 69 12.84 -4.78 16.84
CA VAL A 69 12.36 -3.91 15.77
C VAL A 69 13.55 -3.59 14.89
N GLY A 70 13.57 -4.13 13.65
CA GLY A 70 14.64 -3.94 12.70
C GLY A 70 14.89 -2.47 12.43
N GLY A 71 15.98 -1.95 12.92
CA GLY A 71 16.48 -0.62 12.61
C GLY A 71 16.81 -0.51 11.13
N ALA A 72 16.32 0.53 10.46
CA ALA A 72 16.69 0.84 9.09
C ALA A 72 18.22 1.02 8.99
N ALA A 73 18.87 0.15 8.21
CA ALA A 73 20.28 0.30 7.91
C ALA A 73 20.43 1.52 6.98
N VAL A 74 20.85 2.64 7.55
CA VAL A 74 21.31 3.81 6.78
C VAL A 74 22.68 3.47 6.24
N LEU A 75 22.82 3.41 4.90
CA LEU A 75 24.12 3.24 4.26
C LEU A 75 25.03 4.42 4.65
N THR A 76 26.19 4.14 5.23
CA THR A 76 27.18 5.18 5.53
C THR A 76 27.84 5.67 4.23
N PRO A 77 28.36 6.93 4.17
CA PRO A 77 29.01 7.48 2.98
C PRO A 77 30.14 6.62 2.41
N GLN A 78 30.75 5.76 3.22
CA GLN A 78 31.82 4.86 2.81
C GLN A 78 31.34 3.71 1.92
N GLN A 79 30.04 3.38 1.92
CA GLN A 79 29.45 2.34 1.06
C GLN A 79 29.07 2.87 -0.33
N ALA A 80 28.99 4.19 -0.52
CA ALA A 80 28.66 4.81 -1.81
C ALA A 80 29.73 4.59 -2.91
N GLY A 81 30.96 4.24 -2.56
CA GLY A 81 32.04 3.96 -3.51
C GLY A 81 32.15 2.50 -3.95
N SER A 82 31.47 1.57 -3.26
CA SER A 82 31.63 0.12 -3.49
C SER A 82 30.76 -0.43 -4.63
N GLY A 83 29.79 0.34 -5.14
CA GLY A 83 28.76 -0.16 -6.05
C GLY A 83 27.64 -0.95 -5.35
N ASP A 84 27.70 -1.08 -4.03
CA ASP A 84 26.67 -1.76 -3.24
C ASP A 84 25.36 -0.98 -3.24
N VAL A 85 24.25 -1.69 -3.28
CA VAL A 85 22.92 -1.09 -3.42
C VAL A 85 21.97 -1.56 -2.33
N LEU A 86 21.06 -0.67 -1.97
CA LEU A 86 19.91 -0.98 -1.13
C LEU A 86 18.66 -1.15 -2.01
N ILE A 87 17.92 -2.25 -1.80
CA ILE A 87 16.53 -2.37 -2.25
C ILE A 87 15.59 -2.21 -1.07
N SER A 88 14.58 -1.33 -1.20
CA SER A 88 13.53 -1.19 -0.21
C SER A 88 12.25 -1.88 -0.69
N THR A 89 11.58 -2.64 0.18
CA THR A 89 10.34 -3.35 -0.10
C THR A 89 9.48 -3.50 1.17
N THR A 90 8.34 -4.17 1.05
CA THR A 90 7.45 -4.49 2.17
C THR A 90 7.61 -5.94 2.62
N GLY A 91 7.04 -6.29 3.77
CA GLY A 91 7.02 -7.66 4.30
C GLY A 91 6.41 -8.69 3.35
N THR A 92 5.55 -8.29 2.44
CA THR A 92 4.89 -9.19 1.46
C THR A 92 5.89 -9.94 0.57
N LYS A 93 6.99 -9.29 0.14
CA LYS A 93 8.01 -9.87 -0.74
C LYS A 93 9.32 -10.25 -0.02
N GLN A 94 9.40 -10.00 1.28
CA GLN A 94 10.63 -10.14 2.04
C GLN A 94 11.33 -11.48 1.81
N LYS A 95 10.58 -12.58 1.99
CA LYS A 95 11.15 -13.94 1.91
C LYS A 95 11.71 -14.25 0.52
N TRP A 96 10.98 -13.89 -0.55
CA TRP A 96 11.44 -14.09 -1.91
C TRP A 96 12.66 -13.23 -2.21
N LEU A 97 12.61 -11.92 -1.95
CA LEU A 97 13.73 -11.01 -2.22
C LEU A 97 14.97 -11.38 -1.43
N GLN A 98 14.84 -11.81 -0.18
CA GLN A 98 15.98 -12.25 0.61
C GLN A 98 16.68 -13.43 -0.02
N THR A 99 15.93 -14.44 -0.48
CA THR A 99 16.48 -15.60 -1.21
C THR A 99 17.20 -15.17 -2.49
N GLU A 100 16.60 -14.25 -3.28
CA GLU A 100 17.19 -13.80 -4.54
C GLU A 100 18.41 -12.90 -4.32
N ILE A 101 18.44 -12.11 -3.27
CA ILE A 101 19.61 -11.31 -2.86
C ILE A 101 20.77 -12.23 -2.47
N GLU A 102 20.53 -13.28 -1.69
CA GLU A 102 21.54 -14.26 -1.32
C GLU A 102 22.17 -14.93 -2.54
N LYS A 103 21.33 -15.39 -3.50
CA LYS A 103 21.78 -16.00 -4.76
C LYS A 103 22.57 -15.02 -5.63
N PHE A 104 22.09 -13.79 -5.80
CA PHE A 104 22.76 -12.75 -6.56
C PHE A 104 24.11 -12.42 -5.93
N ASN A 105 24.14 -12.18 -4.63
CA ASN A 105 25.34 -11.81 -3.91
C ASN A 105 26.42 -12.93 -3.92
N ALA A 106 26.02 -14.19 -3.96
CA ALA A 106 26.94 -15.32 -4.05
C ALA A 106 27.70 -15.35 -5.38
N GLN A 107 27.10 -14.89 -6.48
CA GLN A 107 27.68 -14.93 -7.83
C GLN A 107 28.15 -13.55 -8.34
N SER A 108 27.77 -12.44 -7.69
CA SER A 108 28.14 -11.10 -8.11
C SER A 108 29.63 -10.83 -7.91
N GLN A 109 30.31 -10.43 -8.98
CA GLN A 109 31.72 -9.98 -9.00
C GLN A 109 31.80 -8.45 -8.77
N GLY A 110 30.67 -7.74 -8.75
CA GLY A 110 30.54 -6.30 -8.54
C GLY A 110 29.98 -5.96 -7.16
N GLY A 111 29.14 -4.94 -7.10
CA GLY A 111 28.47 -4.56 -5.86
C GLY A 111 27.49 -5.62 -5.33
N LYS A 112 27.21 -5.53 -4.05
CA LYS A 112 26.25 -6.40 -3.35
C LYS A 112 24.93 -5.69 -3.17
N VAL A 113 23.84 -6.46 -2.95
CA VAL A 113 22.49 -5.96 -2.67
C VAL A 113 22.19 -6.22 -1.21
N SER A 114 21.63 -5.22 -0.53
CA SER A 114 21.06 -5.31 0.82
C SER A 114 19.58 -4.99 0.80
N LEU A 115 18.84 -5.47 1.81
CA LEU A 115 17.39 -5.37 1.90
C LEU A 115 16.97 -4.44 3.04
N ASN A 116 16.05 -3.52 2.73
CA ASN A 116 15.28 -2.75 3.71
C ASN A 116 13.81 -3.16 3.64
N ILE A 117 13.17 -3.33 4.80
CA ILE A 117 11.74 -3.63 4.91
C ILE A 117 11.05 -2.44 5.55
N THR A 118 10.18 -1.78 4.76
CA THR A 118 9.41 -0.61 5.20
C THR A 118 8.08 -0.60 4.46
N GLU A 119 6.99 -0.21 5.13
CA GLU A 119 5.68 -0.10 4.49
C GLU A 119 5.71 0.93 3.36
N SER A 120 4.93 0.69 2.29
CA SER A 120 5.08 1.40 1.01
C SER A 120 4.93 2.92 1.14
N ARG A 121 3.95 3.41 1.92
CA ARG A 121 3.75 4.86 2.14
C ARG A 121 4.93 5.47 2.90
N GLN A 122 5.37 4.83 3.97
CA GLN A 122 6.49 5.30 4.77
C GLN A 122 7.77 5.35 3.93
N ALA A 123 8.05 4.29 3.16
CA ALA A 123 9.20 4.24 2.26
C ALA A 123 9.13 5.37 1.21
N MET A 124 7.96 5.62 0.60
CA MET A 124 7.77 6.72 -0.35
C MET A 124 8.11 8.08 0.29
N GLN A 125 7.58 8.33 1.49
CA GLN A 125 7.84 9.58 2.22
C GLN A 125 9.31 9.73 2.61
N ASP A 126 9.94 8.65 3.03
CA ASP A 126 11.36 8.65 3.44
C ASP A 126 12.29 8.81 2.24
N ILE A 127 11.94 8.23 1.08
CA ILE A 127 12.65 8.45 -0.19
C ILE A 127 12.50 9.92 -0.61
N LEU A 128 11.28 10.45 -0.63
CA LEU A 128 10.99 11.84 -1.01
C LEU A 128 11.77 12.86 -0.16
N ASN A 129 11.92 12.58 1.13
CA ASN A 129 12.63 13.44 2.08
C ASN A 129 14.13 13.08 2.24
N GLY A 130 14.66 12.14 1.46
CA GLY A 130 16.07 11.71 1.50
C GLY A 130 16.48 10.93 2.76
N ARG A 131 15.53 10.53 3.62
CA ARG A 131 15.80 9.72 4.83
C ARG A 131 16.09 8.26 4.49
N LEU A 132 15.49 7.74 3.42
CA LEU A 132 15.74 6.42 2.86
C LEU A 132 16.28 6.58 1.45
N GLN A 133 17.48 6.03 1.18
CA GLN A 133 18.23 6.23 -0.05
C GLN A 133 18.49 4.91 -0.80
N PRO A 134 17.46 4.20 -1.26
CA PRO A 134 17.64 2.96 -2.02
C PRO A 134 18.04 3.27 -3.47
N ALA A 135 18.68 2.31 -4.13
CA ALA A 135 18.84 2.33 -5.58
C ALA A 135 17.66 1.65 -6.28
N LEU A 136 16.99 0.72 -5.58
CA LEU A 136 15.80 0.01 -6.06
C LEU A 136 14.67 0.13 -5.05
N TRP A 137 13.47 0.37 -5.53
CA TRP A 137 12.27 0.42 -4.69
C TRP A 137 11.18 -0.50 -5.23
N SER A 138 10.63 -1.34 -4.37
CA SER A 138 9.62 -2.33 -4.71
C SER A 138 8.42 -2.29 -3.75
N PRO A 139 7.53 -1.30 -3.87
CA PRO A 139 6.30 -1.25 -3.08
C PRO A 139 5.34 -2.36 -3.50
N SER A 140 4.29 -2.60 -2.70
CA SER A 140 3.31 -3.64 -2.97
C SER A 140 2.10 -3.17 -3.79
N SER A 141 2.18 -1.99 -4.41
CA SER A 141 1.17 -1.47 -5.34
C SER A 141 1.79 -0.40 -6.25
N PRO A 142 1.39 -0.35 -7.53
CA PRO A 142 1.84 0.67 -8.47
C PRO A 142 1.38 2.10 -8.10
N VAL A 143 0.35 2.24 -7.28
CA VAL A 143 -0.12 3.55 -6.77
C VAL A 143 1.02 4.35 -6.14
N TRP A 144 1.91 3.70 -5.41
CA TRP A 144 3.02 4.35 -4.73
C TRP A 144 4.15 4.76 -5.67
N THR A 145 4.50 3.90 -6.65
CA THR A 145 5.51 4.26 -7.67
C THR A 145 5.01 5.41 -8.54
N SER A 146 3.76 5.38 -8.98
CA SER A 146 3.14 6.47 -9.73
C SER A 146 3.15 7.77 -8.91
N ARG A 147 2.76 7.71 -7.64
CA ARG A 147 2.77 8.91 -6.79
C ARG A 147 4.17 9.47 -6.57
N LEU A 148 5.16 8.62 -6.29
CA LEU A 148 6.54 9.09 -6.13
C LEU A 148 7.04 9.79 -7.39
N THR A 149 6.85 9.19 -8.58
CA THR A 149 7.30 9.78 -9.86
C THR A 149 6.58 11.08 -10.20
N GLU A 150 5.34 11.25 -9.74
CA GLU A 150 4.57 12.48 -9.90
C GLU A 150 5.04 13.62 -8.98
N VAL A 151 5.27 13.33 -7.69
CA VAL A 151 5.58 14.39 -6.71
C VAL A 151 7.06 14.73 -6.61
N TRP A 152 7.94 13.81 -6.97
CA TRP A 152 9.38 14.00 -6.88
C TRP A 152 9.90 15.21 -7.65
N PRO A 153 9.52 15.45 -8.93
CA PRO A 153 10.00 16.61 -9.68
C PRO A 153 9.63 17.93 -9.01
N GLN A 154 8.47 17.99 -8.38
CA GLN A 154 7.99 19.20 -7.68
C GLN A 154 8.88 19.56 -6.48
N ALA A 155 9.37 18.55 -5.77
CA ALA A 155 10.23 18.71 -4.59
C ALA A 155 11.72 18.83 -4.93
N HIS A 156 12.15 18.40 -6.15
CA HIS A 156 13.56 18.24 -6.52
C HIS A 156 13.92 18.92 -7.86
N GLY A 157 13.39 20.13 -8.09
CA GLY A 157 13.81 21.00 -9.20
C GLY A 157 13.52 20.47 -10.59
N GLY A 158 12.47 19.66 -10.77
CA GLY A 158 12.05 19.13 -12.07
C GLY A 158 12.74 17.82 -12.48
N ALA A 159 13.72 17.31 -11.73
CA ALA A 159 14.40 16.06 -12.05
C ALA A 159 13.48 14.85 -11.87
N SER A 160 13.53 13.88 -12.80
CA SER A 160 12.80 12.62 -12.64
C SER A 160 13.53 11.68 -11.68
N ILE A 161 12.80 10.99 -10.79
CA ILE A 161 13.35 9.93 -9.92
C ILE A 161 13.32 8.55 -10.58
N GLY A 162 12.59 8.40 -11.67
CA GLY A 162 12.46 7.15 -12.42
C GLY A 162 11.34 7.24 -13.44
N ASP A 163 11.24 6.24 -14.30
CA ASP A 163 10.22 6.14 -15.33
C ASP A 163 9.53 4.77 -15.24
N THR A 164 8.25 4.77 -14.89
CA THR A 164 7.44 3.54 -14.80
C THR A 164 6.99 3.03 -16.19
N GLY A 165 7.17 3.82 -17.24
CA GLY A 165 6.94 3.42 -18.64
C GLY A 165 8.16 2.77 -19.30
N ASP A 166 9.36 2.95 -18.72
CA ASP A 166 10.60 2.37 -19.24
C ASP A 166 10.91 1.02 -18.62
N SER A 167 10.90 -0.05 -19.43
CA SER A 167 11.20 -1.41 -18.98
C SER A 167 12.63 -1.62 -18.48
N GLN A 168 13.57 -0.69 -18.74
CA GLN A 168 14.91 -0.70 -18.21
C GLN A 168 14.95 -0.16 -16.76
N SER A 169 13.97 0.64 -16.39
CA SER A 169 13.85 1.30 -15.09
C SER A 169 12.78 0.68 -14.20
N TYR A 170 11.71 0.15 -14.78
CA TYR A 170 10.60 -0.44 -14.03
C TYR A 170 10.16 -1.78 -14.60
N ARG A 171 10.06 -2.79 -13.73
CA ARG A 171 9.56 -4.11 -14.14
C ARG A 171 8.55 -4.63 -13.13
N VAL A 172 7.37 -5.01 -13.64
CA VAL A 172 6.38 -5.77 -12.88
C VAL A 172 6.77 -7.24 -12.96
N LEU A 173 7.16 -7.82 -11.84
CA LEU A 173 7.64 -9.20 -11.75
C LEU A 173 6.50 -10.17 -11.42
N PHE A 174 5.61 -9.76 -10.52
CA PHE A 174 4.46 -10.55 -10.09
C PHE A 174 3.19 -9.72 -10.02
N LYS A 175 2.08 -10.44 -9.93
CA LYS A 175 0.75 -9.90 -9.64
C LYS A 175 0.17 -10.61 -8.43
N SER A 176 -0.64 -9.92 -7.66
CA SER A 176 -1.41 -10.52 -6.57
C SER A 176 -2.76 -9.80 -6.48
N PRO A 177 -3.80 -10.35 -7.11
CA PRO A 177 -5.14 -9.81 -6.95
C PRO A 177 -5.56 -9.76 -5.49
N LEU A 178 -6.37 -8.76 -5.12
CA LEU A 178 -6.98 -8.71 -3.80
C LEU A 178 -8.12 -9.73 -3.73
N VAL A 179 -8.20 -10.47 -2.63
CA VAL A 179 -9.24 -11.47 -2.41
C VAL A 179 -9.86 -11.30 -1.02
N PHE A 180 -11.04 -11.87 -0.81
CA PHE A 180 -11.59 -12.06 0.51
C PHE A 180 -11.16 -13.42 1.05
N LEU A 181 -10.41 -13.41 2.16
CA LEU A 181 -10.06 -14.61 2.91
C LEU A 181 -11.09 -14.83 4.01
N THR A 182 -11.68 -16.01 4.05
CA THR A 182 -12.75 -16.40 4.97
C THR A 182 -12.58 -17.84 5.43
N THR A 183 -13.49 -18.35 6.28
CA THR A 183 -13.54 -19.78 6.58
C THR A 183 -14.41 -20.52 5.56
N LYS A 184 -14.10 -21.79 5.29
CA LYS A 184 -14.88 -22.65 4.41
C LYS A 184 -16.36 -22.72 4.83
N ARG A 185 -16.63 -22.72 6.12
CA ARG A 185 -17.99 -22.71 6.68
C ARG A 185 -18.76 -21.45 6.28
N ARG A 186 -18.11 -20.27 6.28
CA ARG A 186 -18.73 -18.99 5.94
C ARG A 186 -18.78 -18.73 4.44
N ALA A 187 -17.84 -19.29 3.70
CA ALA A 187 -17.74 -19.09 2.26
C ALA A 187 -19.01 -19.41 1.49
N ALA A 188 -19.75 -20.46 1.85
CA ALA A 188 -20.99 -20.86 1.20
C ALA A 188 -22.06 -19.75 1.25
N SER A 189 -22.17 -19.04 2.37
CA SER A 189 -23.15 -17.97 2.56
C SER A 189 -22.63 -16.60 2.13
N LEU A 190 -21.30 -16.37 2.16
CA LEU A 190 -20.68 -15.12 1.77
C LEU A 190 -20.45 -15.00 0.25
N LYS A 191 -20.15 -16.12 -0.43
CA LYS A 191 -19.83 -16.11 -1.86
C LYS A 191 -20.91 -15.43 -2.72
N PRO A 192 -22.22 -15.70 -2.57
CA PRO A 192 -23.24 -15.00 -3.35
C PRO A 192 -23.29 -13.48 -3.12
N ILE A 193 -22.79 -13.04 -1.95
CA ILE A 193 -22.76 -11.62 -1.56
C ILE A 193 -21.51 -10.95 -2.12
N LEU A 194 -20.34 -11.57 -1.89
CA LEU A 194 -19.03 -10.97 -2.13
C LEU A 194 -18.52 -11.18 -3.56
N SER A 195 -19.05 -12.14 -4.32
CA SER A 195 -18.76 -12.31 -5.76
C SER A 195 -19.79 -11.62 -6.66
N GLY A 196 -20.74 -10.88 -6.10
CA GLY A 196 -21.72 -10.12 -6.86
C GLY A 196 -21.15 -8.80 -7.38
N PRO A 197 -21.95 -8.04 -8.17
CA PRO A 197 -21.51 -6.79 -8.81
C PRO A 197 -21.35 -5.60 -7.85
N GLY A 198 -21.68 -5.76 -6.57
CA GLY A 198 -21.65 -4.71 -5.55
C GLY A 198 -21.34 -5.27 -4.17
N PRO A 199 -20.16 -5.89 -3.95
CA PRO A 199 -19.82 -6.50 -2.68
C PRO A 199 -19.78 -5.49 -1.52
N TRP A 200 -19.32 -4.27 -1.76
CA TRP A 200 -19.18 -3.25 -0.72
C TRP A 200 -20.53 -2.64 -0.31
N ALA A 201 -21.46 -2.43 -1.24
CA ALA A 201 -22.83 -2.04 -0.92
C ALA A 201 -23.52 -3.12 -0.06
N ALA A 202 -23.29 -4.39 -0.37
CA ALA A 202 -23.82 -5.49 0.42
C ALA A 202 -23.19 -5.56 1.83
N VAL A 203 -21.89 -5.33 1.95
CA VAL A 203 -21.18 -5.24 3.25
C VAL A 203 -21.72 -4.06 4.07
N THR A 204 -21.95 -2.90 3.45
CA THR A 204 -22.55 -1.73 4.09
C THR A 204 -23.94 -2.06 4.64
N GLN A 205 -24.79 -2.72 3.87
CA GLN A 205 -26.13 -3.14 4.30
C GLN A 205 -26.07 -4.15 5.47
N LEU A 206 -25.10 -5.07 5.45
CA LEU A 206 -24.86 -6.01 6.56
C LEU A 206 -24.45 -5.26 7.83
N GLY A 207 -23.52 -4.33 7.73
CA GLY A 207 -23.07 -3.50 8.86
C GLY A 207 -24.16 -2.61 9.42
N ALA A 208 -25.01 -2.06 8.55
CA ALA A 208 -26.14 -1.23 8.95
C ALA A 208 -27.34 -2.04 9.50
N GLY A 209 -27.28 -3.37 9.50
CA GLY A 209 -28.39 -4.23 9.91
C GLY A 209 -29.58 -4.24 8.94
N GLN A 210 -29.43 -3.66 7.74
CA GLN A 210 -30.44 -3.62 6.69
C GLN A 210 -30.55 -4.95 5.93
N ARG A 211 -29.55 -5.81 6.08
CA ARG A 211 -29.51 -7.15 5.53
C ARG A 211 -29.20 -8.14 6.64
N LYS A 212 -29.90 -9.28 6.67
CA LYS A 212 -29.62 -10.34 7.64
C LYS A 212 -28.22 -10.89 7.42
N SER A 213 -27.45 -10.96 8.50
CA SER A 213 -26.15 -11.59 8.49
C SER A 213 -26.24 -13.08 8.18
N PRO A 214 -25.40 -13.62 7.33
CA PRO A 214 -25.30 -15.05 7.09
C PRO A 214 -25.02 -15.78 8.42
N GLY A 215 -25.93 -16.69 8.84
CA GLY A 215 -25.79 -17.42 10.10
C GLY A 215 -26.37 -16.72 11.35
N GLY A 216 -27.02 -15.56 11.20
CA GLY A 216 -27.81 -14.88 12.25
C GLY A 216 -27.00 -14.16 13.35
N ALA A 217 -25.67 -14.31 13.38
CA ALA A 217 -24.79 -13.59 14.29
C ALA A 217 -24.42 -12.19 13.73
N ALA A 218 -23.85 -11.30 14.56
CA ALA A 218 -23.30 -10.03 14.10
C ALA A 218 -22.24 -10.26 13.02
N PHE A 219 -22.28 -9.42 11.96
CA PHE A 219 -21.36 -9.51 10.84
C PHE A 219 -20.11 -8.66 11.12
N HIS A 220 -18.94 -9.24 10.91
CA HIS A 220 -17.66 -8.59 11.16
C HIS A 220 -16.66 -8.82 10.03
N PHE A 221 -15.97 -7.78 9.63
CA PHE A 221 -14.91 -7.85 8.63
C PHE A 221 -13.76 -6.90 8.95
N ALA A 222 -12.64 -7.05 8.24
CA ALA A 222 -11.55 -6.10 8.31
C ALA A 222 -10.78 -6.04 6.99
N TYR A 223 -10.13 -4.92 6.78
CA TYR A 223 -9.03 -4.71 5.82
C TYR A 223 -7.92 -3.90 6.50
N ALA A 224 -6.74 -3.95 5.96
CA ALA A 224 -5.63 -3.20 6.53
C ALA A 224 -5.83 -1.69 6.33
N ASP A 225 -5.29 -0.89 7.25
CA ASP A 225 -5.38 0.58 7.20
C ASP A 225 -4.94 1.13 5.83
N PRO A 226 -5.84 1.79 5.08
CA PRO A 226 -5.52 2.29 3.74
C PRO A 226 -4.50 3.43 3.72
N LEU A 227 -4.28 4.11 4.85
CA LEU A 227 -3.22 5.12 4.95
C LEU A 227 -1.83 4.49 5.10
N ASN A 228 -1.71 3.27 5.58
CA ASN A 228 -0.43 2.63 5.88
C ASN A 228 -0.12 1.45 4.97
N ALA A 229 -1.12 0.65 4.64
CA ALA A 229 -0.94 -0.62 3.94
C ALA A 229 -1.45 -0.58 2.49
N SER A 230 -0.67 -1.12 1.56
CA SER A 230 -1.06 -1.18 0.16
C SER A 230 -2.32 -2.03 -0.08
N SER A 231 -2.55 -3.13 0.67
CA SER A 231 -3.80 -3.90 0.54
C SER A 231 -5.02 -3.11 1.01
N GLY A 232 -4.86 -2.24 2.00
CA GLY A 232 -5.89 -1.30 2.43
C GLY A 232 -6.21 -0.27 1.35
N MET A 233 -5.17 0.30 0.71
CA MET A 233 -5.33 1.23 -0.41
C MET A 233 -6.02 0.57 -1.62
N LEU A 234 -5.68 -0.69 -1.93
CA LEU A 234 -6.37 -1.46 -2.98
C LEU A 234 -7.83 -1.77 -2.61
N THR A 235 -8.09 -2.06 -1.34
CA THR A 235 -9.47 -2.22 -0.83
C THR A 235 -10.25 -0.91 -1.00
N MET A 236 -9.63 0.23 -0.65
CA MET A 236 -10.24 1.53 -0.85
C MET A 236 -10.50 1.82 -2.33
N SER A 237 -9.62 1.38 -3.25
CA SER A 237 -9.86 1.50 -4.69
C SER A 237 -11.11 0.73 -5.14
N LEU A 238 -11.35 -0.47 -4.61
CA LEU A 238 -12.59 -1.22 -4.88
C LEU A 238 -13.83 -0.51 -4.32
N ILE A 239 -13.74 0.01 -3.09
CA ILE A 239 -14.83 0.76 -2.43
C ILE A 239 -15.17 2.01 -3.24
N VAL A 240 -14.17 2.81 -3.60
CA VAL A 240 -14.36 4.05 -4.38
C VAL A 240 -14.93 3.75 -5.76
N THR A 241 -14.40 2.74 -6.47
CA THR A 241 -14.90 2.33 -7.79
C THR A 241 -16.37 1.93 -7.73
N GLU A 242 -16.77 1.14 -6.74
CA GLU A 242 -18.16 0.75 -6.57
C GLU A 242 -19.04 1.94 -6.17
N TYR A 243 -18.59 2.77 -5.25
CA TYR A 243 -19.31 3.95 -4.79
C TYR A 243 -19.58 4.94 -5.94
N THR A 244 -18.55 5.32 -6.70
CA THR A 244 -18.67 6.27 -7.82
C THR A 244 -19.58 5.72 -8.93
N ARG A 245 -19.52 4.43 -9.21
CA ARG A 245 -20.41 3.76 -10.18
C ARG A 245 -21.88 3.80 -9.74
N THR A 246 -22.17 3.71 -8.44
CA THR A 246 -23.54 3.60 -7.91
C THR A 246 -24.16 4.94 -7.50
N HIS A 247 -23.32 5.94 -7.16
CA HIS A 247 -23.77 7.24 -6.65
C HIS A 247 -23.44 8.42 -7.59
N GLY A 248 -22.83 8.14 -8.73
CA GLY A 248 -22.29 9.17 -9.64
C GLY A 248 -20.91 9.65 -9.21
N GLY A 249 -20.22 10.38 -10.10
CA GLY A 249 -18.87 10.91 -9.86
C GLY A 249 -17.75 10.08 -10.49
N ALA A 250 -18.10 9.24 -11.48
CA ALA A 250 -17.08 8.47 -12.23
C ALA A 250 -16.11 9.37 -13.00
N ASP A 251 -16.52 10.58 -13.39
CA ASP A 251 -15.67 11.54 -14.12
C ASP A 251 -14.59 12.20 -13.23
N ASP A 252 -14.91 12.39 -11.93
CA ASP A 252 -13.95 12.87 -10.93
C ASP A 252 -14.16 12.14 -9.59
N PRO A 253 -13.48 11.01 -9.40
CA PRO A 253 -13.59 10.23 -8.19
C PRO A 253 -13.15 10.98 -6.92
N ALA A 254 -12.19 11.92 -7.00
CA ALA A 254 -11.74 12.69 -5.85
C ALA A 254 -12.84 13.61 -5.32
N VAL A 255 -13.57 14.26 -6.22
CA VAL A 255 -14.74 15.07 -5.86
C VAL A 255 -15.86 14.20 -5.28
N ALA A 256 -16.12 13.04 -5.89
CA ALA A 256 -17.16 12.13 -5.43
C ALA A 256 -16.93 11.65 -3.98
N VAL A 257 -15.68 11.41 -3.60
CA VAL A 257 -15.34 10.91 -2.25
C VAL A 257 -15.07 12.02 -1.22
N SER A 258 -14.97 13.29 -1.61
CA SER A 258 -14.73 14.40 -0.66
C SER A 258 -15.99 14.83 0.10
N GLY A 259 -17.17 14.35 -0.29
CA GLY A 259 -18.44 14.85 0.22
C GLY A 259 -19.00 14.08 1.42
N PRO A 260 -19.99 14.68 2.14
CA PRO A 260 -20.61 14.07 3.33
C PRO A 260 -21.36 12.76 3.03
N LYS A 261 -21.77 12.53 1.78
CA LYS A 261 -22.44 11.27 1.38
C LYS A 261 -21.49 10.10 1.44
N PHE A 262 -20.22 10.29 1.02
CA PHE A 262 -19.21 9.24 1.11
C PHE A 262 -18.80 9.00 2.58
N ALA A 263 -18.66 10.05 3.38
CA ALA A 263 -18.42 9.94 4.83
C ALA A 263 -19.52 9.12 5.52
N ALA A 264 -20.78 9.37 5.18
CA ALA A 264 -21.92 8.60 5.70
C ALA A 264 -21.89 7.13 5.23
N TYR A 265 -21.47 6.87 4.00
CA TYR A 265 -21.27 5.51 3.48
C TYR A 265 -20.16 4.77 4.25
N LEU A 266 -19.01 5.42 4.51
CA LEU A 266 -17.94 4.85 5.31
C LEU A 266 -18.37 4.57 6.75
N SER A 267 -19.15 5.47 7.37
CA SER A 267 -19.71 5.25 8.72
C SER A 267 -20.62 4.03 8.79
N GLN A 268 -21.30 3.68 7.71
CA GLN A 268 -22.11 2.44 7.66
C GLN A 268 -21.23 1.20 7.53
N LEU A 269 -20.14 1.27 6.75
CA LEU A 269 -19.13 0.21 6.67
C LEU A 269 -18.48 -0.03 8.03
N ASP A 270 -18.17 1.04 8.76
CA ASP A 270 -17.51 1.00 10.06
C ASP A 270 -18.26 0.17 11.11
N ARG A 271 -19.59 0.16 11.06
CA ARG A 271 -20.41 -0.60 12.03
C ARG A 271 -20.10 -2.09 12.11
N ALA A 272 -19.56 -2.68 11.04
CA ALA A 272 -19.17 -4.08 10.98
C ALA A 272 -17.64 -4.26 10.93
N TYR A 273 -16.88 -3.16 10.87
CA TYR A 273 -15.43 -3.21 10.81
C TYR A 273 -14.82 -3.52 12.18
N VAL A 274 -13.86 -4.43 12.23
CA VAL A 274 -13.14 -4.77 13.46
C VAL A 274 -11.90 -3.92 13.60
N HIS A 275 -11.94 -2.99 14.54
CA HIS A 275 -10.82 -2.14 14.93
C HIS A 275 -9.90 -2.87 15.89
N ASP A 276 -8.68 -3.17 15.49
CA ASP A 276 -7.64 -3.68 16.37
C ASP A 276 -6.23 -3.43 15.78
N ALA A 277 -5.20 -3.73 16.57
CA ALA A 277 -3.81 -3.52 16.16
C ALA A 277 -3.40 -4.32 14.90
N ALA A 278 -4.10 -5.43 14.61
CA ALA A 278 -3.82 -6.24 13.43
C ALA A 278 -4.14 -5.52 12.13
N THR A 279 -5.05 -4.54 12.14
CA THR A 279 -5.40 -3.77 10.93
C THR A 279 -4.34 -2.76 10.52
N SER A 280 -3.29 -2.54 11.30
CA SER A 280 -2.20 -1.61 10.99
C SER A 280 -1.39 -1.98 9.73
N GLY A 281 -1.42 -3.24 9.30
CA GLY A 281 -0.69 -3.70 8.10
C GLY A 281 -1.22 -5.00 7.51
N SER A 282 -0.93 -5.22 6.22
CA SER A 282 -1.42 -6.41 5.48
C SER A 282 -1.02 -7.72 6.15
N SER A 283 0.28 -7.91 6.40
CA SER A 283 0.80 -9.15 6.98
C SER A 283 0.36 -9.37 8.43
N ALA A 284 0.15 -8.30 9.20
CA ALA A 284 -0.36 -8.38 10.57
C ALA A 284 -1.81 -8.89 10.56
N LEU A 285 -2.65 -8.34 9.68
CA LEU A 285 -4.05 -8.74 9.55
C LEU A 285 -4.19 -10.20 9.08
N GLU A 286 -3.40 -10.62 8.09
CA GLU A 286 -3.39 -11.99 7.56
C GLU A 286 -2.98 -13.01 8.64
N LYS A 287 -1.95 -12.70 9.44
CA LYS A 287 -1.50 -13.54 10.56
C LYS A 287 -2.57 -13.62 11.65
N ALA A 288 -3.18 -12.49 12.02
CA ALA A 288 -4.24 -12.45 13.03
C ALA A 288 -5.47 -13.23 12.58
N PHE A 289 -5.85 -13.16 11.31
CA PHE A 289 -6.96 -13.96 10.78
C PHE A 289 -6.64 -15.44 10.80
N ALA A 290 -5.43 -15.85 10.43
CA ALA A 290 -5.01 -17.25 10.46
C ALA A 290 -4.98 -17.82 11.89
N ALA A 291 -4.66 -17.00 12.89
CA ALA A 291 -4.67 -17.40 14.30
C ALA A 291 -6.11 -17.53 14.87
N GLU A 292 -7.01 -16.61 14.49
CA GLU A 292 -8.39 -16.56 14.99
C GLU A 292 -9.41 -16.39 13.84
N PRO A 293 -9.62 -17.41 12.97
CA PRO A 293 -10.48 -17.27 11.78
C PRO A 293 -11.96 -17.02 12.10
N GLY A 294 -12.38 -17.25 13.36
CA GLY A 294 -13.75 -17.04 13.82
C GLY A 294 -14.10 -15.59 14.21
N ARG A 295 -13.10 -14.74 14.44
CA ARG A 295 -13.30 -13.36 14.92
C ARG A 295 -13.88 -12.43 13.85
N ARG A 296 -13.62 -12.71 12.57
CA ARG A 296 -14.09 -11.96 11.43
C ARG A 296 -14.76 -12.88 10.43
N ASP A 297 -15.81 -12.40 9.75
CA ASP A 297 -16.44 -13.15 8.68
C ASP A 297 -15.54 -13.27 7.46
N PHE A 298 -14.80 -12.20 7.15
CA PHE A 298 -13.73 -12.18 6.16
C PHE A 298 -12.73 -11.05 6.43
N ILE A 299 -11.58 -11.14 5.78
CA ILE A 299 -10.64 -10.04 5.60
C ILE A 299 -10.32 -9.86 4.12
N THR A 300 -9.89 -8.66 3.71
CA THR A 300 -9.19 -8.51 2.43
C THR A 300 -7.73 -8.92 2.60
N ALA A 301 -7.21 -9.66 1.65
CA ALA A 301 -5.84 -10.16 1.65
C ALA A 301 -5.28 -10.19 0.23
N TYR A 302 -3.96 -10.23 0.09
CA TYR A 302 -3.33 -10.55 -1.16
C TYR A 302 -3.56 -12.03 -1.52
N GLU A 303 -3.76 -12.32 -2.82
CA GLU A 303 -3.96 -13.68 -3.30
C GLU A 303 -2.85 -14.64 -2.85
N ASN A 304 -1.58 -14.22 -2.96
CA ASN A 304 -0.44 -15.05 -2.57
C ASN A 304 -0.51 -15.45 -1.09
N ALA A 305 -0.85 -14.54 -0.20
CA ALA A 305 -0.99 -14.82 1.22
C ALA A 305 -2.21 -15.71 1.52
N ALA A 306 -3.34 -15.44 0.86
CA ALA A 306 -4.57 -16.22 1.02
C ALA A 306 -4.40 -17.65 0.48
N LEU A 307 -3.77 -17.85 -0.68
CA LEU A 307 -3.46 -19.18 -1.22
C LEU A 307 -2.53 -19.97 -0.30
N ALA A 308 -1.48 -19.32 0.23
CA ALA A 308 -0.59 -19.91 1.21
C ALA A 308 -1.32 -20.29 2.51
N ALA A 309 -2.28 -19.50 2.95
CA ALA A 309 -3.10 -19.81 4.13
C ALA A 309 -4.00 -21.02 3.90
N VAL A 310 -4.69 -21.10 2.74
CA VAL A 310 -5.58 -22.21 2.39
C VAL A 310 -4.80 -23.52 2.18
N ASP A 311 -3.59 -23.45 1.64
CA ASP A 311 -2.73 -24.66 1.50
C ASP A 311 -2.27 -25.21 2.86
N ARG A 312 -2.13 -24.35 3.87
CA ARG A 312 -1.79 -24.74 5.25
C ARG A 312 -3.00 -25.19 6.06
N ASP A 313 -4.15 -24.54 5.84
CA ASP A 313 -5.42 -24.85 6.53
C ASP A 313 -6.57 -24.91 5.53
N SER A 314 -6.99 -26.12 5.20
CA SER A 314 -8.10 -26.37 4.27
C SER A 314 -9.48 -25.96 4.82
N ASN A 315 -9.58 -25.50 6.07
CA ASN A 315 -10.80 -24.88 6.61
C ASN A 315 -10.96 -23.41 6.21
N LEU A 316 -9.90 -22.82 5.64
CA LEU A 316 -9.96 -21.48 5.03
C LEU A 316 -10.47 -21.54 3.60
N ALA A 317 -10.97 -20.43 3.12
CA ALA A 317 -11.50 -20.27 1.77
C ALA A 317 -11.22 -18.87 1.20
N ILE A 318 -11.14 -18.80 -0.12
CA ILE A 318 -10.93 -17.57 -0.89
C ILE A 318 -12.19 -17.26 -1.68
N ILE A 319 -12.59 -15.98 -1.70
CA ILE A 319 -13.63 -15.46 -2.56
C ILE A 319 -13.01 -14.30 -3.35
N TYR A 320 -13.08 -14.35 -4.68
CA TYR A 320 -12.63 -13.25 -5.54
C TYR A 320 -13.77 -12.25 -5.70
N PRO A 321 -13.56 -10.96 -5.37
CA PRO A 321 -14.47 -9.90 -5.82
C PRO A 321 -14.51 -9.86 -7.35
N ILE A 322 -15.62 -9.41 -7.92
CA ILE A 322 -15.79 -9.30 -9.37
C ILE A 322 -16.31 -7.89 -9.71
N PRO A 323 -15.43 -7.02 -10.25
CA PRO A 323 -13.98 -7.17 -10.44
C PRO A 323 -13.18 -7.02 -9.14
N THR A 324 -11.89 -7.44 -9.15
CA THR A 324 -10.95 -7.20 -8.06
C THR A 324 -9.91 -6.12 -8.41
N ALA A 325 -9.14 -5.66 -7.43
CA ALA A 325 -7.97 -4.81 -7.63
C ALA A 325 -6.70 -5.67 -7.70
N ASN A 326 -5.78 -5.35 -8.62
CA ASN A 326 -4.54 -6.10 -8.75
C ASN A 326 -3.37 -5.34 -8.12
N ALA A 327 -2.59 -6.04 -7.31
CA ALA A 327 -1.31 -5.56 -6.80
C ALA A 327 -0.21 -5.95 -7.78
N ASP A 328 0.22 -5.04 -8.62
CA ASP A 328 1.41 -5.21 -9.44
C ASP A 328 2.66 -5.06 -8.58
N GLN A 329 3.39 -6.15 -8.45
CA GLN A 329 4.60 -6.23 -7.64
C GLN A 329 5.81 -5.81 -8.49
N GLY A 330 5.93 -4.49 -8.68
CA GLY A 330 6.98 -3.89 -9.50
C GLY A 330 8.25 -3.57 -8.72
N VAL A 331 9.36 -3.40 -9.45
CA VAL A 331 10.64 -2.89 -8.95
C VAL A 331 11.02 -1.69 -9.81
N LEU A 332 11.22 -0.53 -9.17
CA LEU A 332 11.66 0.71 -9.80
C LEU A 332 13.13 0.96 -9.47
N LEU A 333 13.95 1.14 -10.52
CA LEU A 333 15.31 1.67 -10.41
C LEU A 333 15.22 3.20 -10.25
N LEU A 334 15.77 3.71 -9.16
CA LEU A 334 15.71 5.13 -8.87
C LEU A 334 16.86 5.89 -9.55
N SER A 335 16.51 7.02 -10.18
CA SER A 335 17.46 7.99 -10.77
C SER A 335 17.74 9.13 -9.78
N ALA A 336 17.84 8.81 -8.49
CA ALA A 336 18.05 9.78 -7.43
C ALA A 336 19.52 10.27 -7.35
N PRO A 337 19.77 11.48 -6.82
CA PRO A 337 21.13 12.05 -6.75
C PRO A 337 22.13 11.21 -5.95
N TRP A 338 21.67 10.38 -5.02
CA TRP A 338 22.52 9.48 -4.22
C TRP A 338 22.90 8.18 -4.95
N VAL A 339 22.32 7.88 -6.12
CA VAL A 339 22.61 6.65 -6.86
C VAL A 339 23.76 6.90 -7.83
N SER A 340 24.96 6.44 -7.47
CA SER A 340 26.16 6.51 -8.31
C SER A 340 26.05 5.60 -9.54
N ASP A 341 26.92 5.81 -10.54
CA ASP A 341 26.97 4.96 -11.73
C ASP A 341 27.30 3.49 -11.40
N GLY A 342 28.19 3.26 -10.42
CA GLY A 342 28.48 1.91 -9.92
C GLY A 342 27.25 1.23 -9.31
N GLN A 343 26.51 1.95 -8.49
CA GLN A 343 25.26 1.46 -7.91
C GLN A 343 24.18 1.24 -8.98
N ARG A 344 24.08 2.13 -9.95
CA ARG A 344 23.14 1.98 -11.08
C ARG A 344 23.44 0.71 -11.89
N LYS A 345 24.72 0.41 -12.13
CA LYS A 345 25.15 -0.84 -12.80
C LYS A 345 24.74 -2.08 -12.01
N THR A 346 25.01 -2.10 -10.71
CA THR A 346 24.61 -3.22 -9.82
C THR A 346 23.10 -3.37 -9.74
N ALA A 347 22.36 -2.26 -9.59
CA ALA A 347 20.91 -2.28 -9.52
C ALA A 347 20.27 -2.83 -10.80
N ARG A 348 20.78 -2.44 -11.98
CA ARG A 348 20.33 -3.02 -13.26
C ARG A 348 20.63 -4.51 -13.36
N ALA A 349 21.85 -4.92 -13.00
CA ALA A 349 22.21 -6.34 -13.01
C ALA A 349 21.31 -7.17 -12.07
N PHE A 350 20.94 -6.60 -10.91
CA PHE A 350 20.02 -7.27 -10.01
C PHE A 350 18.60 -7.29 -10.55
N LEU A 351 18.10 -6.22 -11.17
CA LEU A 351 16.79 -6.18 -11.82
C LEU A 351 16.69 -7.19 -12.98
N ASP A 352 17.78 -7.33 -13.77
CA ASP A 352 17.88 -8.36 -14.81
C ASP A 352 17.90 -9.77 -14.20
N PHE A 353 18.57 -9.95 -13.09
CA PHE A 353 18.61 -11.22 -12.35
C PHE A 353 17.22 -11.61 -11.84
N LEU A 354 16.48 -10.69 -11.23
CA LEU A 354 15.10 -10.91 -10.76
C LEU A 354 14.12 -11.24 -11.89
N SER A 355 14.43 -10.88 -13.12
CA SER A 355 13.60 -11.11 -14.32
C SER A 355 13.83 -12.49 -14.94
N LYS A 356 14.82 -13.26 -14.47
CA LYS A 356 15.11 -14.60 -14.98
C LYS A 356 14.02 -15.61 -14.62
N PRO A 357 13.86 -16.68 -15.42
CA PRO A 357 12.90 -17.75 -15.14
C PRO A 357 13.05 -18.35 -13.73
N GLU A 358 14.28 -18.52 -13.25
CA GLU A 358 14.58 -19.13 -11.95
C GLU A 358 14.02 -18.27 -10.80
N ALA A 359 14.27 -16.96 -10.80
CA ALA A 359 13.74 -16.03 -9.79
C ALA A 359 12.21 -15.94 -9.84
N ARG A 360 11.63 -15.99 -11.05
CA ARG A 360 10.18 -16.09 -11.23
C ARG A 360 9.63 -17.38 -10.62
N ASP A 361 10.25 -18.52 -10.88
CA ASP A 361 9.80 -19.82 -10.39
C ASP A 361 9.90 -19.89 -8.85
N ASP A 362 10.92 -19.27 -8.24
CA ASP A 362 11.01 -19.09 -6.79
C ASP A 362 9.90 -18.20 -6.24
N GLY A 363 9.49 -17.15 -6.96
CA GLY A 363 8.33 -16.35 -6.62
C GLY A 363 7.01 -17.15 -6.69
N VAL A 364 6.86 -18.02 -7.68
CA VAL A 364 5.72 -18.96 -7.76
C VAL A 364 5.72 -19.92 -6.56
N GLN A 365 6.89 -20.37 -6.07
CA GLN A 365 6.98 -21.15 -4.82
C GLN A 365 6.51 -20.35 -3.59
N GLN A 366 6.55 -19.02 -3.64
CA GLN A 366 6.00 -18.14 -2.62
C GLN A 366 4.54 -17.69 -2.95
N TYR A 367 3.85 -18.41 -3.82
CA TYR A 367 2.45 -18.20 -4.24
C TYR A 367 2.21 -16.92 -5.05
N PHE A 368 3.24 -16.26 -5.57
CA PHE A 368 3.06 -15.13 -6.47
C PHE A 368 2.64 -15.59 -7.86
N ARG A 369 1.68 -14.87 -8.44
CA ARG A 369 1.31 -15.01 -9.83
C ARG A 369 2.36 -14.30 -10.70
N PRO A 370 3.00 -14.98 -11.66
CA PRO A 370 3.94 -14.31 -12.54
C PRO A 370 3.24 -13.23 -13.37
N ALA A 371 3.90 -12.08 -13.51
CA ALA A 371 3.35 -10.98 -14.32
C ALA A 371 3.35 -11.30 -15.81
N GLN A 372 4.32 -12.12 -16.24
CA GLN A 372 4.49 -12.53 -17.62
C GLN A 372 4.54 -14.07 -17.73
N GLY A 373 4.12 -14.60 -18.87
CA GLY A 373 4.08 -16.04 -19.13
C GLY A 373 2.73 -16.66 -18.80
N ASP A 374 2.75 -18.00 -18.61
CA ASP A 374 1.53 -18.77 -18.36
C ASP A 374 1.02 -18.58 -16.92
N PRO A 375 -0.15 -17.96 -16.71
CA PRO A 375 -0.73 -17.77 -15.36
C PRO A 375 -1.03 -19.11 -14.66
N ARG A 376 -1.09 -20.23 -15.40
CA ARG A 376 -1.30 -21.57 -14.83
C ARG A 376 -0.06 -22.12 -14.11
N LEU A 377 1.11 -21.47 -14.24
CA LEU A 377 2.30 -21.88 -13.48
C LEU A 377 1.99 -21.91 -11.97
N LEU A 378 1.31 -20.89 -11.46
CA LEU A 378 0.90 -20.87 -10.06
C LEU A 378 -0.08 -22.01 -9.74
N ALA A 379 -1.07 -22.28 -10.59
CA ALA A 379 -2.03 -23.37 -10.37
C ALA A 379 -1.38 -24.74 -10.20
N ARG A 380 -0.26 -25.01 -10.90
CA ARG A 380 0.49 -26.29 -10.77
C ARG A 380 1.17 -26.44 -9.42
N ARG A 381 1.53 -25.31 -8.80
CA ARG A 381 2.19 -25.25 -7.48
C ARG A 381 1.21 -25.52 -6.33
N LEU A 382 -0.06 -25.13 -6.50
CA LEU A 382 -1.07 -25.12 -5.43
C LEU A 382 -1.45 -26.56 -5.00
N GLY A 383 -1.64 -26.73 -3.69
CA GLY A 383 -2.29 -27.90 -3.13
C GLY A 383 -3.76 -28.01 -3.57
N PRO A 384 -4.42 -29.16 -3.34
CA PRO A 384 -5.77 -29.40 -3.84
C PRO A 384 -6.79 -28.35 -3.39
N ALA A 385 -6.73 -27.91 -2.12
CA ALA A 385 -7.68 -26.98 -1.54
C ALA A 385 -7.56 -25.57 -2.15
N ALA A 386 -6.36 -25.03 -2.29
CA ALA A 386 -6.11 -23.73 -2.90
C ALA A 386 -6.36 -23.78 -4.42
N ARG A 387 -5.95 -24.86 -5.09
CA ARG A 387 -6.16 -25.05 -6.54
C ARG A 387 -7.64 -25.04 -6.92
N ALA A 388 -8.50 -25.67 -6.11
CA ALA A 388 -9.94 -25.70 -6.36
C ALA A 388 -10.61 -24.30 -6.28
N GLN A 389 -9.95 -23.33 -5.66
CA GLN A 389 -10.46 -21.97 -5.48
C GLN A 389 -9.75 -20.94 -6.36
N PHE A 390 -8.64 -21.32 -6.97
CA PHE A 390 -7.81 -20.43 -7.79
C PHE A 390 -8.52 -20.03 -9.09
N GLN A 391 -8.55 -18.74 -9.38
CA GLN A 391 -9.00 -18.20 -10.66
C GLN A 391 -7.80 -17.86 -11.54
N VAL A 392 -7.72 -18.45 -12.73
CA VAL A 392 -6.60 -18.22 -13.65
C VAL A 392 -6.52 -16.76 -14.10
N SER A 393 -7.66 -16.14 -14.39
CA SER A 393 -7.76 -14.75 -14.89
C SER A 393 -8.93 -14.05 -14.22
N PRO A 394 -8.77 -13.57 -12.97
CA PRO A 394 -9.81 -12.78 -12.34
C PRO A 394 -9.97 -11.45 -13.08
N ALA A 395 -11.21 -10.97 -13.23
CA ALA A 395 -11.48 -9.64 -13.75
C ALA A 395 -10.95 -8.58 -12.77
N THR A 396 -10.27 -7.56 -13.28
CA THR A 396 -9.65 -6.49 -12.46
C THR A 396 -10.18 -5.13 -12.85
N ILE A 397 -10.16 -4.19 -11.89
CA ILE A 397 -10.38 -2.76 -12.14
C ILE A 397 -9.05 -2.08 -12.50
N ASP A 398 -9.15 -0.94 -13.18
CA ASP A 398 -8.11 0.08 -13.15
C ASP A 398 -8.13 0.75 -11.77
N LEU A 399 -6.94 0.95 -11.19
CA LEU A 399 -6.85 1.56 -9.85
C LEU A 399 -7.24 3.03 -9.92
N GLN A 400 -7.96 3.48 -8.91
CA GLN A 400 -8.32 4.88 -8.77
C GLN A 400 -7.09 5.77 -8.60
N PRO A 401 -7.13 7.04 -9.06
CA PRO A 401 -6.04 7.99 -8.88
C PRO A 401 -5.66 8.15 -7.41
N TYR A 402 -4.37 8.39 -7.14
CA TYR A 402 -3.85 8.51 -5.78
C TYR A 402 -4.62 9.55 -4.95
N ASP A 403 -4.96 10.70 -5.52
CA ASP A 403 -5.62 11.78 -4.78
C ASP A 403 -7.03 11.36 -4.31
N ALA A 404 -7.79 10.66 -5.15
CA ALA A 404 -9.08 10.08 -4.76
C ALA A 404 -8.92 9.03 -3.64
N LEU A 405 -7.91 8.17 -3.75
CA LEU A 405 -7.64 7.14 -2.75
C LEU A 405 -7.16 7.74 -1.42
N ASN A 406 -6.31 8.75 -1.48
CA ASN A 406 -5.79 9.44 -0.29
C ASN A 406 -6.90 10.22 0.43
N GLU A 407 -7.79 10.89 -0.31
CA GLU A 407 -8.95 11.58 0.24
C GLU A 407 -9.91 10.58 0.90
N ALA A 408 -10.25 9.49 0.20
CA ALA A 408 -11.11 8.44 0.74
C ALA A 408 -10.51 7.81 2.01
N ALA A 409 -9.20 7.56 2.02
CA ALA A 409 -8.49 7.01 3.18
C ALA A 409 -8.43 8.00 4.36
N ALA A 410 -8.28 9.30 4.08
CA ALA A 410 -8.31 10.36 5.11
C ALA A 410 -9.71 10.46 5.75
N GLN A 411 -10.76 10.42 4.95
CA GLN A 411 -12.14 10.39 5.46
C GLN A 411 -12.41 9.11 6.27
N TRP A 412 -11.98 7.95 5.77
CA TRP A 412 -12.06 6.70 6.52
C TRP A 412 -11.40 6.84 7.90
N HIS A 413 -10.17 7.35 7.96
CA HIS A 413 -9.46 7.55 9.23
C HIS A 413 -10.18 8.50 10.18
N THR A 414 -10.86 9.51 9.65
CA THR A 414 -11.66 10.46 10.44
C THR A 414 -12.91 9.81 11.01
N GLN A 415 -13.56 8.91 10.26
CA GLN A 415 -14.76 8.19 10.72
C GLN A 415 -14.43 7.07 11.72
N MET A 416 -13.20 6.52 11.66
CA MET A 416 -12.75 5.39 12.48
C MET A 416 -12.16 5.81 13.85
N LYS A 417 -12.28 7.07 14.23
CA LYS A 417 -11.90 7.58 15.57
C LYS A 417 -13.10 7.59 16.50
#